data_110670dc2078560a89977f215499e6f4
#
_entry.id   110670dc2078560a89977f215499e6f4
#
_cell.length_a   1.000
_cell.length_b   1.000
_cell.length_c   1.000
_cell.angle_alpha   90.00
_cell.angle_beta   90.00
_cell.angle_gamma   90.00
#
_symmetry.space_group_name_H-M   'P 1'
#
loop_
_entity.id
_entity.type
_entity.pdbx_description
1 polymer ?
#
loop_
_entity_poly.entity_id
_entity_poly.type
_entity_poly.pdbx_seq_one_letter_code
_entity_poly.pdbx_strand_id
1 'polypeptide(L)'
;ITHANVQLVPSPHFPTSESGTRHRSAERTALQTGRPVISVSASMNTVTVYAGGRRHRLEEPAVLMGRANQALSTVERYRQRLDMSNHRLFVAEMNNYATVADVLNVLQRQLMLERAVTDLELSIVELGVDARQLSLQLSELEGNNAHDVEMLVRDYIATTTVPTDEQVHQALDALDTLPDSELLNTTALARQLGLPANEENLVQALIPVSYTH
;
A
#
# COMPACT_ATOMS: atom_id res chain seq x y z
N ILE A 1 -9.77 -27.67 17.98
CA ILE A 1 -11.20 -27.86 17.65
C ILE A 1 -11.88 -28.35 18.92
N THR A 2 -12.84 -27.59 19.46
CA THR A 2 -13.56 -27.96 20.69
C THR A 2 -14.83 -28.76 20.42
N HIS A 3 -15.48 -28.53 19.26
CA HIS A 3 -16.70 -29.22 18.84
C HIS A 3 -16.63 -29.47 17.33
N ALA A 4 -17.21 -30.58 16.90
CA ALA A 4 -17.38 -30.93 15.50
C ALA A 4 -18.79 -31.50 15.29
N ASN A 5 -19.29 -31.44 14.05
CA ASN A 5 -20.59 -31.94 13.65
C ASN A 5 -21.78 -31.37 14.48
N VAL A 6 -21.70 -30.08 14.80
CA VAL A 6 -22.76 -29.35 15.53
C VAL A 6 -23.50 -28.40 14.60
N GLN A 7 -24.80 -28.22 14.87
CA GLN A 7 -25.62 -27.25 14.18
C GLN A 7 -25.62 -25.92 14.94
N LEU A 8 -25.30 -24.83 14.23
CA LEU A 8 -25.41 -23.49 14.79
C LEU A 8 -26.86 -23.00 14.67
N VAL A 9 -27.46 -22.63 15.80
CA VAL A 9 -28.84 -22.11 15.89
C VAL A 9 -28.79 -20.71 16.53
N PRO A 10 -28.39 -19.68 15.78
CA PRO A 10 -28.35 -18.32 16.29
C PRO A 10 -29.75 -17.73 16.44
N SER A 11 -29.89 -16.73 17.32
CA SER A 11 -31.15 -16.02 17.55
C SER A 11 -31.65 -15.35 16.25
N PRO A 12 -32.95 -15.49 15.92
CA PRO A 12 -33.56 -14.88 14.73
C PRO A 12 -33.65 -13.34 14.82
N HIS A 13 -33.45 -12.75 16.00
CA HIS A 13 -33.50 -11.30 16.20
C HIS A 13 -32.34 -10.54 15.50
N PHE A 14 -31.22 -11.22 15.21
CA PHE A 14 -30.14 -10.58 14.47
C PHE A 14 -30.53 -10.47 12.99
N PRO A 15 -30.51 -9.24 12.40
CA PRO A 15 -30.84 -9.06 11.00
C PRO A 15 -29.78 -9.72 10.11
N THR A 16 -30.18 -10.12 8.90
CA THR A 16 -29.29 -10.70 7.90
C THR A 16 -29.75 -10.32 6.51
N SER A 17 -28.80 -10.02 5.64
CA SER A 17 -29.05 -9.79 4.21
C SER A 17 -28.89 -11.07 3.37
N GLU A 18 -28.47 -12.17 3.99
CA GLU A 18 -28.20 -13.44 3.30
C GLU A 18 -29.48 -14.22 2.99
N SER A 19 -29.51 -14.84 1.80
CA SER A 19 -30.64 -15.65 1.33
C SER A 19 -30.50 -17.13 1.69
N GLY A 20 -29.26 -17.66 1.79
CA GLY A 20 -29.00 -19.06 2.08
C GLY A 20 -29.01 -19.37 3.60
N THR A 21 -29.58 -20.52 4.00
CA THR A 21 -29.66 -20.90 5.42
C THR A 21 -28.30 -20.96 6.11
N ARG A 22 -27.25 -21.51 5.46
CA ARG A 22 -25.91 -21.60 6.01
C ARG A 22 -25.26 -20.23 6.21
N HIS A 23 -25.33 -19.37 5.21
CA HIS A 23 -24.79 -18.01 5.25
C HIS A 23 -25.54 -17.16 6.29
N ARG A 24 -26.87 -17.29 6.36
CA ARG A 24 -27.71 -16.62 7.35
C ARG A 24 -27.35 -17.03 8.79
N SER A 25 -27.17 -18.33 9.03
CA SER A 25 -26.72 -18.82 10.33
C SER A 25 -25.30 -18.35 10.68
N ALA A 26 -24.38 -18.33 9.72
CA ALA A 26 -23.02 -17.85 9.91
C ALA A 26 -22.99 -16.37 10.28
N GLU A 27 -23.68 -15.51 9.52
CA GLU A 27 -23.77 -14.07 9.79
C GLU A 27 -24.37 -13.78 11.16
N ARG A 28 -25.51 -14.39 11.49
CA ARG A 28 -26.15 -14.23 12.79
C ARG A 28 -25.29 -14.72 13.94
N THR A 29 -24.59 -15.83 13.77
CA THR A 29 -23.68 -16.34 14.79
C THR A 29 -22.52 -15.38 15.01
N ALA A 30 -21.94 -14.81 13.95
CA ALA A 30 -20.89 -13.81 14.05
C ALA A 30 -21.37 -12.55 14.81
N LEU A 31 -22.57 -12.06 14.47
CA LEU A 31 -23.18 -10.90 15.14
C LEU A 31 -23.49 -11.18 16.61
N GLN A 32 -24.06 -12.36 16.90
CA GLN A 32 -24.45 -12.74 18.27
C GLN A 32 -23.26 -12.95 19.19
N THR A 33 -22.17 -13.56 18.68
CA THR A 33 -21.01 -13.94 19.49
C THR A 33 -19.89 -12.90 19.47
N GLY A 34 -19.91 -11.95 18.54
CA GLY A 34 -18.82 -11.02 18.27
C GLY A 34 -17.54 -11.69 17.73
N ARG A 35 -17.60 -12.97 17.36
CA ARG A 35 -16.47 -13.75 16.88
C ARG A 35 -16.53 -13.95 15.36
N PRO A 36 -15.36 -14.05 14.68
CA PRO A 36 -15.33 -14.38 13.26
C PRO A 36 -15.94 -15.75 12.98
N VAL A 37 -16.74 -15.84 11.91
CA VAL A 37 -17.34 -17.09 11.42
C VAL A 37 -17.01 -17.24 9.96
N ILE A 38 -16.52 -18.42 9.55
CA ILE A 38 -16.23 -18.76 8.16
C ILE A 38 -17.31 -19.72 7.67
N SER A 39 -17.97 -19.35 6.58
CA SER A 39 -18.94 -20.20 5.89
C SER A 39 -18.34 -20.73 4.60
N VAL A 40 -18.34 -22.06 4.45
CA VAL A 40 -17.89 -22.74 3.22
C VAL A 40 -19.10 -23.36 2.54
N SER A 41 -19.37 -22.98 1.32
CA SER A 41 -20.44 -23.52 0.47
C SER A 41 -19.86 -24.29 -0.70
N ALA A 42 -19.86 -25.62 -0.60
CA ALA A 42 -19.39 -26.48 -1.68
C ALA A 42 -20.26 -26.37 -2.94
N SER A 43 -21.57 -26.18 -2.78
CA SER A 43 -22.52 -26.06 -3.92
C SER A 43 -22.35 -24.76 -4.72
N MET A 44 -21.86 -23.70 -4.07
CA MET A 44 -21.64 -22.38 -4.69
C MET A 44 -20.15 -22.11 -4.91
N ASN A 45 -19.27 -23.04 -4.54
CA ASN A 45 -17.81 -22.89 -4.55
C ASN A 45 -17.36 -21.56 -3.93
N THR A 46 -17.93 -21.22 -2.75
CA THR A 46 -17.67 -19.94 -2.11
C THR A 46 -17.29 -20.11 -0.65
N VAL A 47 -16.31 -19.33 -0.24
CA VAL A 47 -15.93 -19.13 1.16
C VAL A 47 -16.25 -17.69 1.54
N THR A 48 -16.95 -17.50 2.66
CA THR A 48 -17.33 -16.18 3.15
C THR A 48 -16.93 -16.06 4.61
N VAL A 49 -16.28 -14.95 4.95
CA VAL A 49 -15.89 -14.60 6.33
C VAL A 49 -16.82 -13.51 6.84
N TYR A 50 -17.40 -13.72 8.02
CA TYR A 50 -18.21 -12.76 8.75
C TYR A 50 -17.45 -12.33 9.99
N ALA A 51 -17.07 -11.06 10.08
CA ALA A 51 -16.33 -10.53 11.22
C ALA A 51 -16.61 -9.03 11.40
N GLY A 52 -16.77 -8.57 12.65
CA GLY A 52 -16.95 -7.16 12.98
C GLY A 52 -18.16 -6.51 12.28
N GLY A 53 -19.24 -7.26 12.05
CA GLY A 53 -20.44 -6.79 11.32
C GLY A 53 -20.22 -6.64 9.80
N ARG A 54 -19.05 -7.04 9.28
CA ARG A 54 -18.73 -7.03 7.86
C ARG A 54 -18.73 -8.43 7.28
N ARG A 55 -18.99 -8.51 5.99
CA ARG A 55 -18.96 -9.72 5.19
C ARG A 55 -17.87 -9.59 4.14
N HIS A 56 -16.95 -10.55 4.10
CA HIS A 56 -15.94 -10.67 3.06
C HIS A 56 -16.10 -12.05 2.38
N ARG A 57 -16.38 -12.03 1.09
CA ARG A 57 -16.43 -13.24 0.26
C ARG A 57 -15.09 -13.39 -0.43
N LEU A 58 -14.42 -14.51 -0.22
CA LEU A 58 -13.16 -14.82 -0.90
C LEU A 58 -13.43 -15.02 -2.39
N GLU A 59 -12.54 -14.49 -3.20
CA GLU A 59 -12.56 -14.71 -4.64
C GLU A 59 -12.09 -16.13 -4.98
N GLU A 60 -12.40 -16.58 -6.19
CA GLU A 60 -11.91 -17.86 -6.68
C GLU A 60 -10.37 -17.80 -6.81
N PRO A 61 -9.61 -18.81 -6.30
CA PRO A 61 -8.14 -18.76 -6.27
C PRO A 61 -7.49 -18.52 -7.64
N ALA A 62 -8.07 -19.08 -8.71
CA ALA A 62 -7.55 -18.86 -10.06
C ALA A 62 -7.67 -17.42 -10.54
N VAL A 63 -8.77 -16.74 -10.22
CA VAL A 63 -9.01 -15.33 -10.56
C VAL A 63 -8.07 -14.44 -9.74
N LEU A 64 -7.98 -14.72 -8.44
CA LEU A 64 -7.12 -13.99 -7.53
C LEU A 64 -5.63 -14.13 -7.92
N MET A 65 -5.19 -15.34 -8.28
CA MET A 65 -3.85 -15.60 -8.77
C MET A 65 -3.54 -14.83 -10.06
N GLY A 66 -4.48 -14.79 -11.01
CA GLY A 66 -4.33 -14.00 -12.24
C GLY A 66 -4.15 -12.51 -11.96
N ARG A 67 -4.98 -11.96 -11.04
CA ARG A 67 -4.88 -10.56 -10.61
C ARG A 67 -3.58 -10.27 -9.87
N ALA A 68 -3.15 -11.16 -8.98
CA ALA A 68 -1.90 -11.02 -8.24
C ALA A 68 -0.67 -11.05 -9.17
N ASN A 69 -0.64 -11.93 -10.18
CA ASN A 69 0.43 -11.94 -11.18
C ASN A 69 0.47 -10.64 -12.01
N GLN A 70 -0.71 -10.08 -12.34
CA GLN A 70 -0.77 -8.79 -13.05
C GLN A 70 -0.29 -7.64 -12.15
N ALA A 71 -0.63 -7.66 -10.86
CA ALA A 71 -0.15 -6.69 -9.89
C ALA A 71 1.37 -6.78 -9.72
N LEU A 72 1.93 -8.00 -9.62
CA LEU A 72 3.38 -8.22 -9.55
C LEU A 72 4.11 -7.62 -10.77
N SER A 73 3.61 -7.84 -11.99
CA SER A 73 4.18 -7.23 -13.19
C SER A 73 4.11 -5.69 -13.17
N THR A 74 3.17 -5.13 -12.44
CA THR A 74 3.06 -3.66 -12.26
C THR A 74 4.11 -3.18 -11.25
N VAL A 75 4.31 -3.90 -10.13
CA VAL A 75 5.37 -3.65 -9.15
C VAL A 75 6.74 -3.69 -9.82
N GLU A 76 7.03 -4.71 -10.64
CA GLU A 76 8.29 -4.84 -11.40
C GLU A 76 8.55 -3.61 -12.29
N ARG A 77 7.53 -3.15 -13.02
CA ARG A 77 7.66 -1.95 -13.87
C ARG A 77 7.87 -0.68 -13.07
N TYR A 78 7.21 -0.54 -11.91
CA TYR A 78 7.40 0.62 -11.06
C TYR A 78 8.79 0.61 -10.44
N ARG A 79 9.29 -0.54 -10.01
CA ARG A 79 10.67 -0.70 -9.51
C ARG A 79 11.70 -0.27 -10.56
N GLN A 80 11.60 -0.79 -11.77
CA GLN A 80 12.51 -0.40 -12.85
C GLN A 80 12.50 1.11 -13.15
N ARG A 81 11.31 1.72 -13.13
CA ARG A 81 11.21 3.18 -13.34
C ARG A 81 11.76 3.97 -12.15
N LEU A 82 11.59 3.48 -10.95
CA LEU A 82 12.17 4.06 -9.75
C LEU A 82 13.69 4.02 -9.82
N ASP A 83 14.28 2.87 -10.14
CA ASP A 83 15.73 2.70 -10.27
C ASP A 83 16.33 3.67 -11.30
N MET A 84 15.67 3.84 -12.45
CA MET A 84 16.08 4.83 -13.45
C MET A 84 16.00 6.28 -12.93
N SER A 85 14.96 6.60 -12.14
CA SER A 85 14.79 7.94 -11.59
C SER A 85 15.78 8.23 -10.48
N ASN A 86 16.05 7.24 -9.62
CA ASN A 86 17.08 7.33 -8.58
C ASN A 86 18.46 7.56 -9.20
N HIS A 87 18.80 6.80 -10.25
CA HIS A 87 20.06 7.00 -10.95
C HIS A 87 20.17 8.40 -11.57
N ARG A 88 19.08 8.90 -12.18
CA ARG A 88 19.04 10.25 -12.75
C ARG A 88 19.22 11.32 -11.67
N LEU A 89 18.50 11.20 -10.55
CA LEU A 89 18.63 12.12 -9.42
C LEU A 89 20.05 12.11 -8.87
N PHE A 90 20.63 10.94 -8.62
CA PHE A 90 22.00 10.77 -8.16
C PHE A 90 23.03 11.47 -9.08
N VAL A 91 22.91 11.29 -10.41
CA VAL A 91 23.79 11.97 -11.39
C VAL A 91 23.59 13.48 -11.35
N ALA A 92 22.34 13.94 -11.21
CA ALA A 92 22.03 15.36 -11.13
C ALA A 92 22.59 16.01 -9.85
N GLU A 93 22.50 15.31 -8.70
CA GLU A 93 23.08 15.75 -7.43
C GLU A 93 24.61 15.84 -7.50
N MET A 94 25.25 14.80 -8.01
CA MET A 94 26.73 14.76 -8.16
C MET A 94 27.26 15.89 -9.03
N ASN A 95 26.46 16.38 -9.96
CA ASN A 95 26.85 17.46 -10.88
C ASN A 95 26.22 18.82 -10.52
N ASN A 96 25.52 18.92 -9.38
CA ASN A 96 24.88 20.14 -8.86
C ASN A 96 23.83 20.76 -9.82
N TYR A 97 23.07 19.92 -10.57
CA TYR A 97 21.95 20.38 -11.38
C TYR A 97 20.62 19.68 -11.10
N ALA A 98 20.50 19.03 -9.93
CA ALA A 98 19.26 18.42 -9.48
C ALA A 98 18.13 19.46 -9.44
N THR A 99 16.94 19.08 -9.89
CA THR A 99 15.77 19.92 -9.94
C THR A 99 14.68 19.42 -9.00
N VAL A 100 13.73 20.29 -8.60
CA VAL A 100 12.51 19.88 -7.85
C VAL A 100 11.80 18.76 -8.59
N ALA A 101 11.73 18.86 -9.91
CA ALA A 101 11.10 17.84 -10.73
C ALA A 101 11.78 16.46 -10.64
N ASP A 102 13.11 16.41 -10.53
CA ASP A 102 13.84 15.14 -10.37
C ASP A 102 13.49 14.48 -9.03
N VAL A 103 13.48 15.24 -7.93
CA VAL A 103 13.11 14.77 -6.59
C VAL A 103 11.65 14.30 -6.55
N LEU A 104 10.72 15.13 -7.06
CA LEU A 104 9.30 14.80 -7.07
C LEU A 104 8.99 13.58 -7.95
N ASN A 105 9.74 13.37 -9.04
CA ASN A 105 9.64 12.17 -9.86
C ASN A 105 10.08 10.91 -9.10
N VAL A 106 11.14 10.99 -8.30
CA VAL A 106 11.56 9.87 -7.45
C VAL A 106 10.50 9.61 -6.39
N LEU A 107 10.10 10.63 -5.63
CA LEU A 107 9.09 10.51 -4.58
C LEU A 107 7.78 9.92 -5.10
N GLN A 108 7.27 10.44 -6.23
CA GLN A 108 6.06 9.92 -6.86
C GLN A 108 6.17 8.42 -7.15
N ARG A 109 7.30 7.99 -7.71
CA ARG A 109 7.51 6.58 -8.09
C ARG A 109 7.66 5.66 -6.87
N GLN A 110 8.31 6.15 -5.80
CA GLN A 110 8.39 5.41 -4.54
C GLN A 110 7.01 5.19 -3.93
N LEU A 111 6.20 6.25 -3.81
CA LEU A 111 4.83 6.16 -3.28
C LEU A 111 3.92 5.28 -4.14
N MET A 112 4.03 5.35 -5.46
CA MET A 112 3.28 4.46 -6.37
C MET A 112 3.71 2.99 -6.23
N LEU A 113 5.00 2.74 -6.05
CA LEU A 113 5.53 1.39 -5.80
C LEU A 113 4.99 0.84 -4.49
N GLU A 114 5.05 1.61 -3.41
CA GLU A 114 4.58 1.23 -2.07
C GLU A 114 3.09 0.84 -2.07
N ARG A 115 2.24 1.64 -2.73
CA ARG A 115 0.82 1.30 -2.87
C ARG A 115 0.59 0.03 -3.68
N ALA A 116 1.32 -0.13 -4.80
CA ALA A 116 1.20 -1.34 -5.62
C ALA A 116 1.67 -2.59 -4.86
N VAL A 117 2.69 -2.47 -4.01
CA VAL A 117 3.16 -3.52 -3.10
C VAL A 117 2.07 -3.87 -2.10
N THR A 118 1.50 -2.87 -1.40
CA THR A 118 0.42 -3.08 -0.42
C THR A 118 -0.80 -3.79 -1.03
N ASP A 119 -1.22 -3.40 -2.24
CA ASP A 119 -2.32 -4.06 -2.95
C ASP A 119 -2.00 -5.53 -3.30
N LEU A 120 -0.75 -5.81 -3.67
CA LEU A 120 -0.30 -7.17 -3.94
C LEU A 120 -0.22 -8.01 -2.66
N GLU A 121 0.25 -7.45 -1.55
CA GLU A 121 0.30 -8.10 -0.24
C GLU A 121 -1.09 -8.55 0.23
N LEU A 122 -2.12 -7.71 0.05
CA LEU A 122 -3.50 -8.07 0.36
C LEU A 122 -3.95 -9.29 -0.45
N SER A 123 -3.58 -9.35 -1.73
CA SER A 123 -3.87 -10.50 -2.59
C SER A 123 -3.12 -11.76 -2.16
N ILE A 124 -1.85 -11.61 -1.73
CA ILE A 124 -1.02 -12.70 -1.19
C ILE A 124 -1.64 -13.26 0.10
N VAL A 125 -2.11 -12.39 1.00
CA VAL A 125 -2.78 -12.83 2.24
C VAL A 125 -4.07 -13.62 1.92
N GLU A 126 -4.86 -13.18 0.94
CA GLU A 126 -6.09 -13.86 0.55
C GLU A 126 -5.82 -15.22 -0.12
N LEU A 127 -4.76 -15.34 -0.93
CA LEU A 127 -4.30 -16.60 -1.55
C LEU A 127 -3.71 -17.60 -0.54
N GLY A 128 -3.13 -17.11 0.56
CA GLY A 128 -2.54 -17.93 1.60
C GLY A 128 -1.40 -18.81 1.08
N VAL A 129 -1.49 -20.13 1.28
CA VAL A 129 -0.40 -21.07 0.95
C VAL A 129 -0.06 -21.13 -0.55
N ASP A 130 -1.02 -20.80 -1.40
CA ASP A 130 -0.84 -20.81 -2.86
C ASP A 130 -0.01 -19.62 -3.36
N ALA A 131 0.15 -18.58 -2.54
CA ALA A 131 0.89 -17.38 -2.88
C ALA A 131 2.40 -17.43 -2.54
N ARG A 132 2.94 -18.56 -2.07
CA ARG A 132 4.33 -18.64 -1.61
C ARG A 132 5.35 -18.11 -2.62
N GLN A 133 5.18 -18.44 -3.90
CA GLN A 133 6.10 -17.98 -4.95
C GLN A 133 5.99 -16.48 -5.18
N LEU A 134 4.76 -15.94 -5.19
CA LEU A 134 4.51 -14.49 -5.30
C LEU A 134 5.14 -13.73 -4.14
N SER A 135 5.00 -14.24 -2.91
CA SER A 135 5.60 -13.63 -1.72
C SER A 135 7.12 -13.54 -1.81
N LEU A 136 7.79 -14.59 -2.34
CA LEU A 136 9.24 -14.58 -2.54
C LEU A 136 9.65 -13.56 -3.62
N GLN A 137 8.94 -13.51 -4.73
CA GLN A 137 9.21 -12.53 -5.79
C GLN A 137 8.98 -11.10 -5.32
N LEU A 138 7.93 -10.87 -4.53
CA LEU A 138 7.66 -9.56 -3.96
C LEU A 138 8.78 -9.12 -3.02
N SER A 139 9.24 -10.00 -2.12
CA SER A 139 10.31 -9.68 -1.18
C SER A 139 11.64 -9.31 -1.86
N GLU A 140 11.92 -9.85 -3.06
CA GLU A 140 13.08 -9.43 -3.87
C GLU A 140 12.91 -8.01 -4.44
N LEU A 141 11.66 -7.61 -4.74
CA LEU A 141 11.36 -6.33 -5.37
C LEU A 141 11.22 -5.18 -4.37
N GLU A 142 10.80 -5.46 -3.14
CA GLU A 142 10.54 -4.44 -2.12
C GLU A 142 11.80 -3.66 -1.73
N GLY A 143 12.89 -4.35 -1.43
CA GLY A 143 14.09 -3.73 -0.90
C GLY A 143 13.81 -2.95 0.40
N ASN A 144 14.44 -1.78 0.56
CA ASN A 144 14.25 -0.87 1.72
C ASN A 144 13.35 0.34 1.40
N ASN A 145 12.32 0.16 0.59
CA ASN A 145 11.56 1.26 -0.01
C ASN A 145 11.02 2.30 1.00
N ALA A 146 10.46 1.84 2.12
CA ALA A 146 9.93 2.75 3.15
C ALA A 146 11.04 3.63 3.78
N HIS A 147 12.22 3.07 4.02
CA HIS A 147 13.37 3.84 4.52
C HIS A 147 13.87 4.84 3.48
N ASP A 148 13.84 4.46 2.20
CA ASP A 148 14.27 5.34 1.10
C ASP A 148 13.32 6.56 0.96
N VAL A 149 12.00 6.39 1.17
CA VAL A 149 11.03 7.50 1.19
C VAL A 149 11.32 8.46 2.34
N GLU A 150 11.53 7.93 3.54
CA GLU A 150 11.86 8.75 4.72
C GLU A 150 13.14 9.57 4.50
N MET A 151 14.19 8.95 3.99
CA MET A 151 15.45 9.65 3.68
C MET A 151 15.25 10.74 2.64
N LEU A 152 14.53 10.44 1.56
CA LEU A 152 14.24 11.43 0.52
C LEU A 152 13.44 12.62 1.07
N VAL A 153 12.42 12.37 1.89
CA VAL A 153 11.64 13.43 2.54
C VAL A 153 12.54 14.25 3.47
N ARG A 154 13.38 13.60 4.27
CA ARG A 154 14.31 14.26 5.19
C ARG A 154 15.29 15.18 4.47
N ASP A 155 15.81 14.75 3.32
CA ASP A 155 16.81 15.49 2.55
C ASP A 155 16.21 16.68 1.80
N TYR A 156 14.92 16.59 1.40
CA TYR A 156 14.31 17.54 0.48
C TYR A 156 13.11 18.33 1.03
N ILE A 157 12.66 18.07 2.25
CA ILE A 157 11.62 18.90 2.86
C ILE A 157 12.11 20.34 3.04
N ALA A 158 11.31 21.31 2.61
CA ALA A 158 11.68 22.72 2.69
C ALA A 158 11.65 23.21 4.14
N THR A 159 12.80 23.35 4.75
CA THR A 159 13.00 23.90 6.09
C THR A 159 14.16 24.89 6.10
N THR A 160 14.15 25.81 7.07
CA THR A 160 15.27 26.76 7.27
C THR A 160 16.41 26.17 8.09
N THR A 161 16.18 25.02 8.71
CA THR A 161 17.14 24.32 9.58
C THR A 161 17.09 22.83 9.24
N VAL A 162 17.97 22.03 9.85
CA VAL A 162 17.87 20.57 9.72
C VAL A 162 16.47 20.10 10.16
N PRO A 163 15.73 19.32 9.34
CA PRO A 163 14.39 18.90 9.68
C PRO A 163 14.37 18.02 10.92
N THR A 164 13.40 18.27 11.80
CA THR A 164 13.19 17.41 12.96
C THR A 164 12.45 16.13 12.55
N ASP A 165 12.61 15.07 13.34
CA ASP A 165 11.89 13.80 13.09
C ASP A 165 10.38 14.01 13.05
N GLU A 166 9.84 14.92 13.88
CA GLU A 166 8.42 15.26 13.88
C GLU A 166 7.95 15.88 12.55
N GLN A 167 8.76 16.77 11.96
CA GLN A 167 8.45 17.39 10.66
C GLN A 167 8.48 16.35 9.53
N VAL A 168 9.45 15.44 9.57
CA VAL A 168 9.55 14.34 8.59
C VAL A 168 8.34 13.41 8.72
N HIS A 169 7.97 12.99 9.93
CA HIS A 169 6.79 12.14 10.14
C HIS A 169 5.49 12.82 9.70
N GLN A 170 5.31 14.10 10.00
CA GLN A 170 4.13 14.86 9.54
C GLN A 170 4.05 14.90 8.01
N ALA A 171 5.17 15.07 7.32
CA ALA A 171 5.20 15.05 5.86
C ALA A 171 4.90 13.66 5.29
N LEU A 172 5.42 12.60 5.91
CA LEU A 172 5.13 11.21 5.52
C LEU A 172 3.64 10.88 5.71
N ASP A 173 3.05 11.21 6.86
CA ASP A 173 1.62 11.02 7.12
C ASP A 173 0.74 11.78 6.11
N ALA A 174 1.15 12.99 5.73
CA ALA A 174 0.45 13.78 4.74
C ALA A 174 0.55 13.17 3.33
N LEU A 175 1.70 12.57 2.96
CA LEU A 175 1.89 11.86 1.70
C LEU A 175 1.07 10.57 1.64
N ASP A 176 1.00 9.83 2.76
CA ASP A 176 0.22 8.59 2.89
C ASP A 176 -1.28 8.82 2.70
N THR A 177 -1.79 9.95 3.18
CA THR A 177 -3.20 10.30 3.08
C THR A 177 -3.62 10.83 1.71
N LEU A 178 -2.67 11.10 0.79
CA LEU A 178 -2.99 11.60 -0.55
C LEU A 178 -3.75 10.53 -1.36
N PRO A 179 -4.85 10.89 -2.04
CA PRO A 179 -5.52 9.99 -2.97
C PRO A 179 -4.66 9.70 -4.20
N ASP A 180 -4.85 8.54 -4.84
CA ASP A 180 -4.08 8.12 -6.02
C ASP A 180 -4.11 9.14 -7.16
N SER A 181 -5.22 9.84 -7.34
CA SER A 181 -5.36 10.90 -8.34
C SER A 181 -4.42 12.09 -8.08
N GLU A 182 -4.11 12.37 -6.81
CA GLU A 182 -3.20 13.46 -6.43
C GLU A 182 -1.74 13.03 -6.48
N LEU A 183 -1.44 11.74 -6.30
CA LEU A 183 -0.08 11.23 -6.51
C LEU A 183 0.45 11.45 -7.93
N LEU A 184 -0.44 11.48 -8.92
CA LEU A 184 -0.07 11.77 -10.31
C LEU A 184 0.23 13.25 -10.54
N ASN A 185 -0.11 14.11 -9.58
CA ASN A 185 0.10 15.55 -9.66
C ASN A 185 1.33 15.96 -8.83
N THR A 186 2.44 16.21 -9.50
CA THR A 186 3.70 16.63 -8.85
C THR A 186 3.55 17.93 -8.05
N THR A 187 2.60 18.81 -8.42
CA THR A 187 2.30 20.05 -7.66
C THR A 187 1.71 19.71 -6.27
N ALA A 188 0.89 18.66 -6.17
CA ALA A 188 0.36 18.23 -4.88
C ALA A 188 1.49 17.71 -3.98
N LEU A 189 2.39 16.89 -4.53
CA LEU A 189 3.57 16.38 -3.81
C LEU A 189 4.51 17.52 -3.37
N ALA A 190 4.79 18.48 -4.27
CA ALA A 190 5.61 19.66 -3.96
C ALA A 190 5.07 20.42 -2.75
N ARG A 191 3.76 20.59 -2.69
CA ARG A 191 3.08 21.28 -1.57
C ARG A 191 3.29 20.57 -0.24
N GLN A 192 3.26 19.23 -0.21
CA GLN A 192 3.47 18.46 1.03
C GLN A 192 4.91 18.61 1.56
N LEU A 193 5.87 18.79 0.67
CA LEU A 193 7.27 19.04 1.05
C LEU A 193 7.59 20.53 1.23
N GLY A 194 6.62 21.43 1.01
CA GLY A 194 6.84 22.89 1.04
C GLY A 194 7.70 23.39 -0.11
N LEU A 195 7.89 22.59 -1.17
CA LEU A 195 8.69 22.94 -2.33
C LEU A 195 7.91 23.81 -3.32
N PRO A 196 8.58 24.70 -4.07
CA PRO A 196 7.93 25.47 -5.12
C PRO A 196 7.41 24.54 -6.23
N ALA A 197 6.18 24.82 -6.70
CA ALA A 197 5.52 24.02 -7.73
C ALA A 197 6.11 24.19 -9.13
N ASN A 198 7.04 25.14 -9.32
CA ASN A 198 7.64 25.47 -10.60
C ASN A 198 8.81 24.55 -10.90
N GLU A 199 8.92 24.13 -12.17
CA GLU A 199 10.01 23.28 -12.67
C GLU A 199 11.40 23.97 -12.60
N GLU A 200 11.44 25.24 -12.19
CA GLU A 200 12.63 26.05 -12.19
C GLU A 200 13.49 25.83 -10.93
N ASN A 201 14.57 25.10 -11.14
CA ASN A 201 15.82 25.12 -10.37
C ASN A 201 15.77 24.95 -8.85
N LEU A 202 15.92 23.72 -8.41
CA LEU A 202 16.26 23.36 -7.02
C LEU A 202 17.59 23.94 -6.55
N VAL A 203 18.51 24.24 -7.44
CA VAL A 203 19.82 24.81 -7.12
C VAL A 203 19.74 26.11 -6.33
N GLN A 204 18.60 26.80 -6.38
CA GLN A 204 18.35 28.01 -5.57
C GLN A 204 17.45 27.76 -4.34
N ALA A 205 16.72 26.67 -4.26
CA ALA A 205 15.74 26.41 -3.21
C ALA A 205 16.24 25.47 -2.12
N LEU A 206 17.19 24.61 -2.43
CA LEU A 206 17.83 23.72 -1.48
C LEU A 206 19.21 24.28 -1.18
N ILE A 207 19.37 24.81 0.02
CA ILE A 207 20.69 24.88 0.62
C ILE A 207 21.09 23.41 0.81
N PRO A 208 22.09 22.91 0.07
CA PRO A 208 22.57 21.57 0.35
C PRO A 208 22.94 21.56 1.82
N VAL A 209 22.33 20.68 2.60
CA VAL A 209 22.88 20.34 3.90
C VAL A 209 24.28 19.86 3.59
N SER A 210 25.26 20.74 3.79
CA SER A 210 26.63 20.53 3.39
C SER A 210 27.09 19.20 3.97
N TYR A 211 27.49 18.30 3.11
CA TYR A 211 28.44 17.26 3.47
C TYR A 211 29.77 17.96 3.85
N THR A 212 29.79 18.53 5.04
CA THR A 212 31.06 18.92 5.68
C THR A 212 31.43 17.78 6.61
N HIS A 213 32.19 16.89 6.06
CA HIS A 213 33.20 16.13 6.78
C HIS A 213 34.46 16.10 5.96
#